data_f3273b123ade36ca45b2f272714403bf
#
_entry.id   f3273b123ade36ca45b2f272714403bf
#
_cell.length_a   1.000
_cell.length_b   1.000
_cell.length_c   1.000
_cell.angle_alpha   90.00
_cell.angle_beta   90.00
_cell.angle_gamma   90.00
#
_symmetry.space_group_name_H-M   'P 1'
#
loop_
_entity.id
_entity.type
_entity.pdbx_description
1 polymer ?
#
loop_
_entity_poly.entity_id
_entity_poly.type
_entity_poly.pdbx_seq_one_letter_code
_entity_poly.pdbx_strand_id
1 'polypeptide(L)'
;MTTRYSTTEWNNKKVIFGETKIDEKKPVNLLVGFHGAGSTPENILVLGNRLTLQNTLMVFPEGPVNAGDGIWSWWEDGPQQKETVESFVTYTSQIIDSAHQHYSNIKGTLRTCLWGFSQGGAASLTYTLLGTRSLFKVASICGFLPEFSGPIIEKNEPLDILGIFGSNDEIVPSFLADHALEEMRSHGHQVASKETAQSHEINTENLQDLCNFFNS
;
A
#
# COMPACT_ATOMS: atom_id res chain seq x y z
N MET A 1 -4.91 22.20 -0.83
CA MET A 1 -4.66 22.09 0.63
C MET A 1 -3.18 21.81 0.82
N THR A 2 -2.53 22.36 1.85
CA THR A 2 -1.11 22.12 2.09
C THR A 2 -0.97 20.95 3.05
N THR A 3 -0.29 19.89 2.62
CA THR A 3 0.07 18.75 3.49
C THR A 3 1.32 19.13 4.29
N ARG A 4 1.30 18.88 5.59
CA ARG A 4 2.48 18.99 6.46
C ARG A 4 3.10 17.61 6.59
N TYR A 5 4.41 17.52 6.40
CA TYR A 5 5.14 16.27 6.58
C TYR A 5 5.97 16.31 7.86
N SER A 6 6.00 15.19 8.57
CA SER A 6 6.84 14.97 9.75
C SER A 6 7.39 13.55 9.72
N THR A 7 8.49 13.33 10.43
CA THR A 7 9.16 12.03 10.48
C THR A 7 9.28 11.57 11.92
N THR A 8 9.06 10.29 12.15
CA THR A 8 9.29 9.62 13.43
C THR A 8 9.90 8.24 13.20
N GLU A 9 10.17 7.54 14.27
CA GLU A 9 10.62 6.14 14.25
C GLU A 9 9.62 5.25 14.99
N TRP A 10 9.20 4.17 14.34
CA TRP A 10 8.45 3.07 14.95
C TRP A 10 9.23 1.77 14.74
N ASN A 11 9.47 1.01 15.81
CA ASN A 11 10.23 -0.23 15.78
C ASN A 11 11.62 -0.07 15.12
N ASN A 12 12.32 1.05 15.42
CA ASN A 12 13.61 1.42 14.84
C ASN A 12 13.61 1.58 13.31
N LYS A 13 12.44 1.86 12.72
CA LYS A 13 12.26 2.14 11.31
C LYS A 13 11.67 3.52 11.12
N LYS A 14 12.16 4.23 10.11
CA LYS A 14 11.65 5.54 9.75
C LYS A 14 10.22 5.45 9.23
N VAL A 15 9.38 6.38 9.68
CA VAL A 15 8.01 6.56 9.20
C VAL A 15 7.78 8.04 8.93
N ILE A 16 7.28 8.37 7.75
CA ILE A 16 6.92 9.74 7.39
C ILE A 16 5.40 9.86 7.40
N PHE A 17 4.91 10.92 8.06
CA PHE A 17 3.49 11.27 8.11
C PHE A 17 3.20 12.43 7.16
N GLY A 18 2.08 12.35 6.47
CA GLY A 18 1.50 13.47 5.72
C GLY A 18 0.15 13.85 6.31
N GLU A 19 0.08 15.01 6.93
CA GLU A 19 -1.12 15.50 7.60
C GLU A 19 -1.76 16.66 6.82
N THR A 20 -3.04 16.51 6.52
CA THR A 20 -3.87 17.57 5.94
C THR A 20 -4.90 18.04 6.97
N LYS A 21 -5.57 19.15 6.67
CA LYS A 21 -6.75 19.54 7.46
C LYS A 21 -7.86 18.53 7.23
N ILE A 22 -8.31 17.88 8.30
CA ILE A 22 -9.38 16.89 8.29
C ILE A 22 -10.69 17.45 8.86
N ASP A 23 -11.81 16.87 8.44
CA ASP A 23 -13.14 17.05 9.01
C ASP A 23 -13.49 15.82 9.85
N GLU A 24 -13.33 15.93 11.17
CA GLU A 24 -13.58 14.83 12.11
C GLU A 24 -15.06 14.41 12.20
N LYS A 25 -15.97 15.13 11.55
CA LYS A 25 -17.39 14.75 11.45
C LYS A 25 -17.63 13.68 10.38
N LYS A 26 -16.64 13.42 9.56
CA LYS A 26 -16.65 12.42 8.48
C LYS A 26 -15.62 11.33 8.78
N PRO A 27 -15.76 10.14 8.18
CA PRO A 27 -14.70 9.14 8.20
C PRO A 27 -13.40 9.73 7.65
N VAL A 28 -12.28 9.41 8.29
CA VAL A 28 -10.94 9.85 7.91
C VAL A 28 -10.18 8.65 7.33
N ASN A 29 -9.65 8.78 6.13
CA ASN A 29 -8.82 7.73 5.55
C ASN A 29 -7.40 7.83 6.14
N LEU A 30 -6.88 6.70 6.58
CA LEU A 30 -5.49 6.50 6.97
C LEU A 30 -4.82 5.71 5.85
N LEU A 31 -4.14 6.41 4.96
CA LEU A 31 -3.54 5.85 3.75
C LEU A 31 -2.08 5.47 3.99
N VAL A 32 -1.79 4.19 4.05
CA VAL A 32 -0.42 3.66 4.15
C VAL A 32 0.13 3.42 2.75
N GLY A 33 1.26 4.05 2.44
CA GLY A 33 1.92 3.97 1.14
C GLY A 33 3.20 3.14 1.19
N PHE A 34 3.31 2.13 0.34
CA PHE A 34 4.45 1.22 0.25
C PHE A 34 5.31 1.54 -0.97
N HIS A 35 6.61 1.80 -0.75
CA HIS A 35 7.59 2.04 -1.81
C HIS A 35 7.94 0.75 -2.58
N GLY A 36 8.62 0.86 -3.72
CA GLY A 36 9.13 -0.29 -4.48
C GLY A 36 10.30 -0.99 -3.80
N ALA A 37 10.73 -2.14 -4.32
CA ALA A 37 11.93 -2.85 -3.85
C ALA A 37 13.17 -1.96 -3.94
N GLY A 38 14.08 -2.07 -2.96
CA GLY A 38 15.31 -1.28 -2.94
C GLY A 38 15.08 0.24 -2.97
N SER A 39 14.03 0.73 -2.30
CA SER A 39 13.62 2.13 -2.33
C SER A 39 13.47 2.71 -0.92
N THR A 40 12.85 3.88 -0.78
CA THR A 40 12.72 4.60 0.49
C THR A 40 11.33 5.19 0.67
N PRO A 41 10.94 5.53 1.93
CA PRO A 41 9.69 6.25 2.20
C PRO A 41 9.59 7.58 1.45
N GLU A 42 10.71 8.28 1.23
CA GLU A 42 10.74 9.55 0.51
C GLU A 42 10.32 9.39 -0.96
N ASN A 43 10.70 8.29 -1.59
CA ASN A 43 10.36 8.05 -2.98
C ASN A 43 8.85 7.88 -3.18
N ILE A 44 8.18 7.10 -2.33
CA ILE A 44 6.73 6.96 -2.42
C ILE A 44 6.00 8.22 -1.92
N LEU A 45 6.57 8.97 -0.96
CA LEU A 45 6.05 10.25 -0.51
C LEU A 45 6.00 11.28 -1.65
N VAL A 46 7.03 11.35 -2.50
CA VAL A 46 7.05 12.25 -3.68
C VAL A 46 5.83 12.01 -4.57
N LEU A 47 5.44 10.76 -4.75
CA LEU A 47 4.23 10.39 -5.50
C LEU A 47 2.97 10.69 -4.68
N GLY A 48 2.94 10.33 -3.41
CA GLY A 48 1.83 10.62 -2.50
C GLY A 48 1.52 12.10 -2.36
N ASN A 49 2.55 12.96 -2.38
CA ASN A 49 2.38 14.42 -2.36
C ASN A 49 1.67 14.99 -3.60
N ARG A 50 1.62 14.23 -4.69
CA ARG A 50 0.88 14.60 -5.91
C ARG A 50 -0.58 14.15 -5.87
N LEU A 51 -0.97 13.32 -4.90
CA LEU A 51 -2.36 12.91 -4.72
C LEU A 51 -3.17 14.04 -4.07
N THR A 52 -4.28 14.39 -4.71
CA THR A 52 -5.25 15.35 -4.16
C THR A 52 -6.35 14.58 -3.45
N LEU A 53 -6.09 14.22 -2.19
CA LEU A 53 -6.99 13.41 -1.36
C LEU A 53 -7.78 14.27 -0.39
N GLN A 54 -9.04 13.87 -0.17
CA GLN A 54 -9.93 14.50 0.79
C GLN A 54 -9.92 13.70 2.11
N ASN A 55 -9.92 14.43 3.21
CA ASN A 55 -10.05 13.85 4.56
C ASN A 55 -9.13 12.65 4.81
N THR A 56 -7.86 12.77 4.38
CA THR A 56 -6.89 11.66 4.37
C THR A 56 -5.62 12.05 5.12
N LEU A 57 -5.18 11.18 5.99
CA LEU A 57 -3.86 11.17 6.62
C LEU A 57 -2.99 10.14 5.92
N MET A 58 -1.73 10.43 5.68
CA MET A 58 -0.82 9.55 4.96
C MET A 58 0.31 9.06 5.85
N VAL A 59 0.70 7.81 5.67
CA VAL A 59 1.79 7.15 6.40
C VAL A 59 2.68 6.43 5.40
N PHE A 60 3.96 6.75 5.41
CA PHE A 60 4.96 6.16 4.51
C PHE A 60 6.06 5.50 5.35
N PRO A 61 5.94 4.19 5.64
CA PRO A 61 6.93 3.47 6.43
C PRO A 61 8.11 3.02 5.56
N GLU A 62 9.27 2.91 6.20
CA GLU A 62 10.44 2.21 5.69
C GLU A 62 10.16 0.69 5.68
N GLY A 63 10.63 -0.03 4.68
CA GLY A 63 10.49 -1.48 4.61
C GLY A 63 11.31 -2.19 5.71
N PRO A 64 10.91 -3.40 6.17
CA PRO A 64 11.62 -4.12 7.23
C PRO A 64 12.98 -4.68 6.79
N VAL A 65 13.17 -4.95 5.50
CA VAL A 65 14.38 -5.58 4.95
C VAL A 65 15.35 -4.53 4.45
N ASN A 66 16.59 -4.57 4.95
CA ASN A 66 17.67 -3.73 4.43
C ASN A 66 18.15 -4.30 3.08
N ALA A 67 17.99 -3.52 2.01
CA ALA A 67 18.36 -3.89 0.65
C ALA A 67 19.67 -3.21 0.18
N GLY A 68 20.35 -2.50 1.06
CA GLY A 68 21.59 -1.78 0.79
C GLY A 68 21.72 -0.50 1.62
N ASP A 69 22.64 0.38 1.25
CA ASP A 69 22.92 1.63 1.96
C ASP A 69 21.74 2.61 1.90
N GLY A 70 20.87 2.53 2.91
CA GLY A 70 19.74 3.44 3.07
C GLY A 70 18.53 3.14 2.15
N ILE A 71 18.49 1.96 1.56
CA ILE A 71 17.36 1.47 0.75
C ILE A 71 16.75 0.20 1.37
N TRP A 72 15.47 -0.01 1.13
CA TRP A 72 14.67 -0.99 1.85
C TRP A 72 13.74 -1.77 0.91
N SER A 73 13.38 -2.97 1.34
CA SER A 73 12.39 -3.83 0.67
C SER A 73 11.39 -4.37 1.69
N TRP A 74 10.27 -4.90 1.20
CA TRP A 74 9.23 -5.48 2.07
C TRP A 74 9.54 -6.92 2.42
N TRP A 75 10.19 -7.64 1.53
CA TRP A 75 10.72 -8.99 1.71
C TRP A 75 11.93 -9.21 0.81
N GLU A 76 12.63 -10.31 1.05
CA GLU A 76 13.73 -10.77 0.21
C GLU A 76 13.21 -11.67 -0.90
N ASP A 77 13.77 -11.57 -2.10
CA ASP A 77 13.51 -12.52 -3.17
C ASP A 77 14.32 -13.81 -2.98
N GLY A 78 13.84 -14.91 -3.58
CA GLY A 78 14.53 -16.20 -3.54
C GLY A 78 14.17 -17.07 -2.33
N PRO A 79 15.10 -17.88 -1.78
CA PRO A 79 14.76 -18.94 -0.83
C PRO A 79 14.10 -18.48 0.48
N GLN A 80 14.35 -17.22 0.88
CA GLN A 80 13.81 -16.65 2.12
C GLN A 80 12.52 -15.85 1.91
N GLN A 81 11.98 -15.82 0.69
CA GLN A 81 10.81 -15.01 0.37
C GLN A 81 9.62 -15.30 1.27
N LYS A 82 9.28 -16.57 1.47
CA LYS A 82 8.11 -16.97 2.28
C LYS A 82 8.22 -16.49 3.73
N GLU A 83 9.38 -16.69 4.35
CA GLU A 83 9.64 -16.27 5.74
C GLU A 83 9.62 -14.74 5.88
N THR A 84 10.25 -14.04 4.95
CA THR A 84 10.31 -12.58 4.99
C THR A 84 8.97 -11.94 4.64
N VAL A 85 8.11 -12.58 3.83
CA VAL A 85 6.71 -12.17 3.60
C VAL A 85 5.88 -12.30 4.88
N GLU A 86 6.02 -13.37 5.67
CA GLU A 86 5.34 -13.49 6.96
C GLU A 86 5.79 -12.39 7.95
N SER A 87 7.08 -12.10 7.96
CA SER A 87 7.66 -11.00 8.75
C SER A 87 7.11 -9.65 8.32
N PHE A 88 6.97 -9.41 7.02
CA PHE A 88 6.33 -8.21 6.45
C PHE A 88 4.87 -8.06 6.91
N VAL A 89 4.07 -9.12 6.89
CA VAL A 89 2.67 -9.08 7.34
C VAL A 89 2.57 -8.66 8.81
N THR A 90 3.43 -9.24 9.65
CA THR A 90 3.52 -8.87 11.08
C THR A 90 3.92 -7.41 11.26
N TYR A 91 4.97 -6.99 10.56
CA TYR A 91 5.46 -5.61 10.58
C TYR A 91 4.38 -4.61 10.13
N THR A 92 3.69 -4.89 9.04
CA THR A 92 2.62 -4.01 8.53
C THR A 92 1.47 -3.90 9.51
N SER A 93 1.10 -4.98 10.20
CA SER A 93 0.10 -4.93 11.28
C SER A 93 0.53 -3.98 12.40
N GLN A 94 1.80 -4.01 12.80
CA GLN A 94 2.35 -3.10 13.81
C GLN A 94 2.35 -1.64 13.35
N ILE A 95 2.67 -1.38 12.07
CA ILE A 95 2.60 -0.02 11.48
C ILE A 95 1.16 0.51 11.53
N ILE A 96 0.18 -0.31 11.14
CA ILE A 96 -1.24 0.07 11.19
C ILE A 96 -1.67 0.38 12.64
N ASP A 97 -1.34 -0.49 13.59
CA ASP A 97 -1.66 -0.29 15.02
C ASP A 97 -1.03 0.99 15.57
N SER A 98 0.25 1.22 15.26
CA SER A 98 0.98 2.42 15.69
C SER A 98 0.38 3.69 15.07
N ALA A 99 -0.06 3.64 13.81
CA ALA A 99 -0.73 4.75 13.14
C ALA A 99 -2.10 5.06 13.77
N HIS A 100 -2.89 4.04 14.06
CA HIS A 100 -4.15 4.21 14.79
C HIS A 100 -3.94 4.78 16.19
N GLN A 101 -2.90 4.34 16.90
CA GLN A 101 -2.54 4.88 18.22
C GLN A 101 -2.09 6.35 18.12
N HIS A 102 -1.26 6.68 17.13
CA HIS A 102 -0.78 8.06 16.90
C HIS A 102 -1.94 9.03 16.68
N TYR A 103 -2.97 8.61 15.95
CA TYR A 103 -4.16 9.39 15.65
C TYR A 103 -5.37 9.09 16.54
N SER A 104 -5.15 8.49 17.71
CA SER A 104 -6.22 8.10 18.65
C SER A 104 -7.04 9.27 19.20
N ASN A 105 -6.53 10.50 19.13
CA ASN A 105 -7.22 11.72 19.53
C ASN A 105 -8.24 12.23 18.48
N ILE A 106 -8.23 11.68 17.25
CA ILE A 106 -9.19 12.01 16.20
C ILE A 106 -10.54 11.39 16.54
N LYS A 107 -11.59 12.22 16.60
CA LYS A 107 -12.96 11.78 16.94
C LYS A 107 -13.67 11.06 15.79
N GLY A 108 -13.20 11.25 14.55
CA GLY A 108 -13.74 10.58 13.38
C GLY A 108 -13.34 9.10 13.31
N THR A 109 -14.12 8.29 12.60
CA THR A 109 -13.75 6.90 12.33
C THR A 109 -12.55 6.85 11.38
N LEU A 110 -11.44 6.27 11.82
CA LEU A 110 -10.29 6.02 10.97
C LEU A 110 -10.53 4.75 10.13
N ARG A 111 -10.30 4.83 8.82
CA ARG A 111 -10.43 3.73 7.86
C ARG A 111 -9.08 3.49 7.21
N THR A 112 -8.49 2.34 7.43
CA THR A 112 -7.18 2.00 6.86
C THR A 112 -7.29 1.71 5.37
N CYS A 113 -6.51 2.42 4.58
CA CYS A 113 -6.33 2.20 3.14
C CYS A 113 -4.86 1.88 2.86
N LEU A 114 -4.61 1.03 1.86
CA LEU A 114 -3.26 0.69 1.42
C LEU A 114 -3.07 1.06 -0.04
N TRP A 115 -1.87 1.44 -0.40
CA TRP A 115 -1.44 1.56 -1.79
C TRP A 115 0.05 1.38 -1.94
N GLY A 116 0.49 1.09 -3.14
CA GLY A 116 1.92 1.00 -3.42
C GLY A 116 2.25 0.78 -4.87
N PHE A 117 3.54 0.79 -5.16
CA PHE A 117 4.10 0.61 -6.48
C PHE A 117 5.09 -0.57 -6.51
N SER A 118 5.05 -1.37 -7.57
CA SER A 118 5.97 -2.51 -7.75
C SER A 118 5.87 -3.47 -6.55
N GLN A 119 6.96 -3.79 -5.86
CA GLN A 119 6.91 -4.58 -4.62
C GLN A 119 6.00 -3.93 -3.57
N GLY A 120 5.85 -2.60 -3.54
CA GLY A 120 4.88 -1.93 -2.67
C GLY A 120 3.42 -2.18 -3.09
N GLY A 121 3.14 -2.26 -4.39
CA GLY A 121 1.85 -2.70 -4.91
C GLY A 121 1.56 -4.15 -4.55
N ALA A 122 2.56 -5.02 -4.71
CA ALA A 122 2.53 -6.41 -4.25
C ALA A 122 2.28 -6.51 -2.74
N ALA A 123 2.94 -5.65 -1.93
CA ALA A 123 2.76 -5.57 -0.49
C ALA A 123 1.31 -5.23 -0.09
N SER A 124 0.68 -4.30 -0.80
CA SER A 124 -0.73 -3.96 -0.58
C SER A 124 -1.65 -5.16 -0.81
N LEU A 125 -1.46 -5.90 -1.91
CA LEU A 125 -2.27 -7.09 -2.22
C LEU A 125 -1.97 -8.25 -1.26
N THR A 126 -0.69 -8.50 -0.96
CA THR A 126 -0.28 -9.56 -0.03
C THR A 126 -0.87 -9.33 1.37
N TYR A 127 -0.82 -8.11 1.87
CA TYR A 127 -1.42 -7.79 3.16
C TYR A 127 -2.96 -7.92 3.13
N THR A 128 -3.60 -7.68 2.00
CA THR A 128 -5.03 -7.93 1.84
C THR A 128 -5.39 -9.39 2.08
N LEU A 129 -4.59 -10.33 1.58
CA LEU A 129 -4.81 -11.77 1.77
C LEU A 129 -4.41 -12.26 3.16
N LEU A 130 -3.26 -11.82 3.67
CA LEU A 130 -2.64 -12.41 4.86
C LEU A 130 -2.78 -11.57 6.13
N GLY A 131 -3.09 -10.28 6.00
CA GLY A 131 -3.17 -9.34 7.12
C GLY A 131 -4.45 -9.51 7.95
N THR A 132 -4.34 -9.29 9.25
CA THR A 132 -5.45 -9.43 10.20
C THR A 132 -6.18 -8.12 10.51
N ARG A 133 -5.63 -6.96 10.13
CA ARG A 133 -6.26 -5.67 10.40
C ARG A 133 -7.30 -5.35 9.32
N SER A 134 -8.40 -4.72 9.76
CA SER A 134 -9.45 -4.30 8.83
C SER A 134 -8.93 -3.23 7.87
N LEU A 135 -9.25 -3.41 6.60
CA LEU A 135 -8.94 -2.47 5.52
C LEU A 135 -10.26 -1.90 4.96
N PHE A 136 -10.18 -0.75 4.32
CA PHE A 136 -11.30 -0.11 3.65
C PHE A 136 -11.15 -0.14 2.13
N LYS A 137 -10.00 0.33 1.60
CA LYS A 137 -9.68 0.33 0.18
C LYS A 137 -8.21 -0.03 -0.04
N VAL A 138 -7.92 -0.66 -1.16
CA VAL A 138 -6.54 -1.07 -1.52
C VAL A 138 -6.26 -0.71 -2.96
N ALA A 139 -5.08 -0.13 -3.24
CA ALA A 139 -4.63 0.11 -4.61
C ALA A 139 -3.24 -0.47 -4.85
N SER A 140 -3.06 -1.09 -6.00
CA SER A 140 -1.79 -1.69 -6.44
C SER A 140 -1.44 -1.18 -7.82
N ILE A 141 -0.23 -0.62 -7.97
CA ILE A 141 0.31 -0.21 -9.27
C ILE A 141 1.50 -1.10 -9.61
N CYS A 142 1.45 -1.77 -10.74
CA CYS A 142 2.46 -2.73 -11.21
C CYS A 142 2.81 -3.77 -10.13
N GLY A 143 1.83 -4.18 -9.32
CA GLY A 143 2.03 -5.17 -8.26
C GLY A 143 1.85 -6.59 -8.78
N PHE A 144 2.22 -7.54 -7.94
CA PHE A 144 2.14 -8.99 -8.17
C PHE A 144 1.90 -9.69 -6.83
N LEU A 145 1.82 -11.03 -6.81
CA LEU A 145 1.86 -11.81 -5.57
C LEU A 145 3.20 -12.52 -5.43
N PRO A 146 3.91 -12.37 -4.29
CA PRO A 146 5.09 -13.18 -3.98
C PRO A 146 4.68 -14.60 -3.60
N GLU A 147 5.64 -15.50 -3.47
CA GLU A 147 5.39 -16.76 -2.79
C GLU A 147 5.21 -16.54 -1.29
N PHE A 148 4.19 -17.17 -0.71
CA PHE A 148 3.93 -17.16 0.74
C PHE A 148 3.45 -18.53 1.21
N SER A 149 3.52 -18.80 2.51
CA SER A 149 3.13 -20.08 3.11
C SER A 149 2.01 -19.95 4.15
N GLY A 150 1.67 -18.75 4.57
CA GLY A 150 0.62 -18.52 5.54
C GLY A 150 -0.79 -18.77 4.99
N PRO A 151 -1.78 -19.09 5.85
CA PRO A 151 -3.16 -19.22 5.43
C PRO A 151 -3.72 -17.87 4.99
N ILE A 152 -4.52 -17.86 3.92
CA ILE A 152 -5.27 -16.70 3.52
C ILE A 152 -6.35 -16.41 4.56
N ILE A 153 -6.46 -15.16 4.97
CA ILE A 153 -7.42 -14.72 5.97
C ILE A 153 -8.70 -14.26 5.26
N GLU A 154 -9.76 -15.04 5.42
CA GLU A 154 -11.07 -14.65 4.94
C GLU A 154 -11.53 -13.32 5.57
N LYS A 155 -12.00 -12.40 4.76
CA LYS A 155 -12.52 -11.11 5.21
C LYS A 155 -14.05 -11.19 5.33
N ASN A 156 -14.59 -10.60 6.39
CA ASN A 156 -16.04 -10.56 6.61
C ASN A 156 -16.78 -9.75 5.54
N GLU A 157 -16.11 -8.74 4.97
CA GLU A 157 -16.68 -7.83 3.98
C GLU A 157 -15.77 -7.73 2.76
N PRO A 158 -16.33 -7.67 1.55
CA PRO A 158 -15.57 -7.38 0.33
C PRO A 158 -14.84 -6.04 0.43
N LEU A 159 -13.60 -6.01 -0.05
CA LEU A 159 -12.83 -4.76 -0.19
C LEU A 159 -12.93 -4.24 -1.62
N ASP A 160 -12.94 -2.93 -1.76
CA ASP A 160 -12.70 -2.28 -3.05
C ASP A 160 -11.20 -2.28 -3.33
N ILE A 161 -10.80 -2.84 -4.45
CA ILE A 161 -9.40 -2.94 -4.88
C ILE A 161 -9.26 -2.32 -6.27
N LEU A 162 -8.26 -1.43 -6.42
CA LEU A 162 -7.84 -0.89 -7.72
C LEU A 162 -6.48 -1.48 -8.10
N GLY A 163 -6.42 -2.19 -9.22
CA GLY A 163 -5.18 -2.65 -9.82
C GLY A 163 -4.87 -1.91 -11.11
N ILE A 164 -3.69 -1.30 -11.24
CA ILE A 164 -3.21 -0.64 -12.46
C ILE A 164 -1.89 -1.30 -12.86
N PHE A 165 -1.76 -1.68 -14.13
CA PHE A 165 -0.53 -2.30 -14.62
C PHE A 165 -0.29 -2.00 -16.11
N GLY A 166 0.96 -2.15 -16.54
CA GLY A 166 1.38 -1.83 -17.89
C GLY A 166 1.47 -3.07 -18.79
N SER A 167 0.95 -2.98 -20.02
CA SER A 167 1.16 -4.02 -21.03
C SER A 167 2.60 -4.05 -21.57
N ASN A 168 3.36 -2.96 -21.41
CA ASN A 168 4.77 -2.87 -21.79
C ASN A 168 5.71 -2.92 -20.57
N ASP A 169 5.24 -3.43 -19.42
CA ASP A 169 6.05 -3.58 -18.21
C ASP A 169 6.96 -4.82 -18.37
N GLU A 170 8.27 -4.56 -18.51
CA GLU A 170 9.30 -5.60 -18.64
C GLU A 170 9.83 -6.09 -17.26
N ILE A 171 9.50 -5.40 -16.18
CA ILE A 171 9.93 -5.75 -14.82
C ILE A 171 8.89 -6.65 -14.14
N VAL A 172 7.61 -6.24 -14.20
CA VAL A 172 6.48 -7.04 -13.74
C VAL A 172 5.56 -7.29 -14.92
N PRO A 173 5.73 -8.41 -15.64
CA PRO A 173 4.88 -8.75 -16.77
C PRO A 173 3.39 -8.69 -16.43
N SER A 174 2.57 -8.17 -17.34
CA SER A 174 1.14 -7.90 -17.11
C SER A 174 0.36 -9.11 -16.60
N PHE A 175 0.74 -10.32 -17.05
CA PHE A 175 0.08 -11.56 -16.61
C PHE A 175 0.28 -11.86 -15.11
N LEU A 176 1.39 -11.41 -14.48
CA LEU A 176 1.59 -11.54 -13.03
C LEU A 176 0.69 -10.59 -12.24
N ALA A 177 0.55 -9.38 -12.75
CA ALA A 177 -0.36 -8.40 -12.15
C ALA A 177 -1.82 -8.83 -12.29
N ASP A 178 -2.21 -9.30 -13.48
CA ASP A 178 -3.56 -9.81 -13.74
C ASP A 178 -3.87 -11.03 -12.86
N HIS A 179 -2.96 -11.99 -12.78
CA HIS A 179 -3.11 -13.13 -11.87
C HIS A 179 -3.31 -12.71 -10.41
N ALA A 180 -2.54 -11.73 -9.93
CA ALA A 180 -2.69 -11.21 -8.58
C ALA A 180 -4.09 -10.61 -8.34
N LEU A 181 -4.64 -9.92 -9.33
CA LEU A 181 -5.98 -9.34 -9.23
C LEU A 181 -7.09 -10.40 -9.34
N GLU A 182 -6.89 -11.46 -10.13
CA GLU A 182 -7.81 -12.61 -10.15
C GLU A 182 -7.84 -13.33 -8.81
N GLU A 183 -6.69 -13.49 -8.13
CA GLU A 183 -6.66 -14.02 -6.77
C GLU A 183 -7.49 -13.16 -5.80
N MET A 184 -7.44 -11.82 -5.91
CA MET A 184 -8.31 -10.95 -5.11
C MET A 184 -9.80 -11.20 -5.41
N ARG A 185 -10.17 -11.35 -6.68
CA ARG A 185 -11.58 -11.66 -7.08
C ARG A 185 -12.02 -13.02 -6.55
N SER A 186 -11.16 -14.04 -6.62
CA SER A 186 -11.46 -15.39 -6.14
C SER A 186 -11.75 -15.44 -4.63
N HIS A 187 -11.16 -14.49 -3.87
CA HIS A 187 -11.41 -14.29 -2.44
C HIS A 187 -12.55 -13.29 -2.15
N GLY A 188 -13.38 -12.98 -3.14
CA GLY A 188 -14.62 -12.25 -2.97
C GLY A 188 -14.49 -10.73 -2.93
N HIS A 189 -13.33 -10.16 -3.27
CA HIS A 189 -13.13 -8.72 -3.32
C HIS A 189 -13.67 -8.08 -4.61
N GLN A 190 -14.03 -6.80 -4.55
CA GLN A 190 -14.47 -6.01 -5.70
C GLN A 190 -13.26 -5.37 -6.37
N VAL A 191 -12.82 -5.92 -7.51
CA VAL A 191 -11.58 -5.51 -8.16
C VAL A 191 -11.87 -4.76 -9.46
N ALA A 192 -11.50 -3.48 -9.48
CA ALA A 192 -11.34 -2.70 -10.69
C ALA A 192 -9.89 -2.87 -11.20
N SER A 193 -9.73 -3.36 -12.44
CA SER A 193 -8.43 -3.49 -13.09
C SER A 193 -8.31 -2.55 -14.28
N LYS A 194 -7.13 -1.94 -14.44
CA LYS A 194 -6.80 -1.06 -15.55
C LYS A 194 -5.45 -1.44 -16.14
N GLU A 195 -5.47 -2.06 -17.31
CA GLU A 195 -4.27 -2.25 -18.12
C GLU A 195 -4.04 -1.02 -18.99
N THR A 196 -2.81 -0.54 -19.05
CA THR A 196 -2.40 0.62 -19.86
C THR A 196 -1.15 0.30 -20.67
N ALA A 197 -0.87 1.08 -21.71
CA ALA A 197 0.34 0.91 -22.54
C ALA A 197 1.61 1.51 -21.88
N GLN A 198 1.68 1.50 -20.54
CA GLN A 198 2.85 1.99 -19.79
C GLN A 198 3.89 0.90 -19.57
N SER A 199 5.12 1.31 -19.29
CA SER A 199 6.19 0.47 -18.77
C SER A 199 6.09 0.35 -17.23
N HIS A 200 7.19 -0.05 -16.57
CA HIS A 200 7.25 -0.14 -15.09
C HIS A 200 7.36 1.24 -14.43
N GLU A 201 6.27 1.99 -14.42
CA GLU A 201 6.25 3.37 -13.93
C GLU A 201 4.89 3.76 -13.32
N ILE A 202 4.87 4.88 -12.59
CA ILE A 202 3.65 5.60 -12.20
C ILE A 202 3.57 6.88 -13.01
N ASN A 203 2.57 7.01 -13.85
CA ASN A 203 2.32 8.20 -14.64
C ASN A 203 1.24 9.11 -14.01
N THR A 204 0.96 10.25 -14.64
CA THR A 204 -0.02 11.22 -14.14
C THR A 204 -1.45 10.67 -14.15
N GLU A 205 -1.79 9.81 -15.12
CA GLU A 205 -3.11 9.19 -15.21
C GLU A 205 -3.35 8.23 -14.04
N ASN A 206 -2.33 7.42 -13.68
CA ASN A 206 -2.41 6.53 -12.52
C ASN A 206 -2.66 7.31 -11.22
N LEU A 207 -2.00 8.47 -11.04
CA LEU A 207 -2.23 9.33 -9.88
C LEU A 207 -3.65 9.89 -9.86
N GLN A 208 -4.23 10.22 -11.02
CA GLN A 208 -5.63 10.66 -11.11
C GLN A 208 -6.59 9.52 -10.77
N ASP A 209 -6.33 8.30 -11.24
CA ASP A 209 -7.11 7.11 -10.91
C ASP A 209 -7.10 6.83 -9.40
N LEU A 210 -5.91 6.91 -8.77
CA LEU A 210 -5.80 6.80 -7.30
C LEU A 210 -6.60 7.89 -6.57
N CYS A 211 -6.54 9.15 -7.04
CA CYS A 211 -7.33 10.24 -6.45
C CYS A 211 -8.84 9.94 -6.54
N ASN A 212 -9.31 9.52 -7.71
CA ASN A 212 -10.72 9.19 -7.92
C ASN A 212 -11.15 8.02 -7.02
N PHE A 213 -10.32 7.00 -6.94
CA PHE A 213 -10.59 5.79 -6.15
C PHE A 213 -10.66 6.07 -4.65
N PHE A 214 -9.71 6.80 -4.08
CA PHE A 214 -9.70 7.06 -2.64
C PHE A 214 -10.66 8.16 -2.20
N ASN A 215 -11.10 9.02 -3.10
CA ASN A 215 -12.08 10.08 -2.81
C ASN A 215 -13.56 9.65 -3.02
N SER A 216 -13.80 8.46 -3.63
CA SER A 216 -15.16 7.93 -3.86
C SER A 216 -15.82 7.34 -2.60
#